data_56c4fea7f4f328041c9a31d2921dd342
#
_entry.id   56c4fea7f4f328041c9a31d2921dd342
#
_cell.length_a   1.000
_cell.length_b   1.000
_cell.length_c   1.000
_cell.angle_alpha   90.00
_cell.angle_beta   90.00
_cell.angle_gamma   90.00
#
_symmetry.space_group_name_H-M   'P 1'
#
loop_
_entity.id
_entity.type
_entity.pdbx_description
1 polymer ?
#
loop_
_entity_poly.entity_id
_entity_poly.type
_entity_poly.pdbx_seq_one_letter_code
_entity_poly.pdbx_strand_id
1 'polypeptide(L)'
;QIRSSAASDVYKRQLYSSSLFDYADTADPLFAGGLELGRSFVQPHYWGKRSLDYLWQGIGAYLARHPDVRFLFGPVSLSQNLPKKARDLLVSHYGSHYPDPQNLANAKKPYVVDIGSTTLCADPQDTENAAAAFVDMRAQLDFLGVKIPTLYKQYAEVCLPGGTRFCGFNIDENFGHCVDGLVVVDLDKLKPKKRERYITQHEMSQHA
;
A
#
# COMPACT_ATOMS: atom_id res chain seq x y z
N GLN A 1 -19.49 4.82 20.16
CA GLN A 1 -20.69 5.01 19.32
C GLN A 1 -20.64 4.00 18.20
N ILE A 2 -21.59 3.09 18.18
CA ILE A 2 -21.82 2.18 17.05
C ILE A 2 -22.30 3.08 15.91
N ARG A 3 -21.45 3.37 14.93
CA ARG A 3 -21.90 4.01 13.68
C ARG A 3 -22.85 3.01 13.03
N SER A 4 -24.06 3.42 12.69
CA SER A 4 -25.02 2.56 12.02
C SER A 4 -24.43 2.06 10.70
N SER A 5 -24.79 0.84 10.28
CA SER A 5 -24.37 0.26 8.99
C SER A 5 -24.59 1.22 7.82
N ALA A 6 -25.69 1.98 7.83
CA ALA A 6 -25.98 2.99 6.82
C ALA A 6 -24.96 4.13 6.76
N ALA A 7 -24.42 4.59 7.90
CA ALA A 7 -23.37 5.62 7.92
C ALA A 7 -22.03 5.08 7.39
N SER A 8 -21.72 3.82 7.66
CA SER A 8 -20.57 3.12 7.09
C SER A 8 -20.68 3.03 5.57
N ASP A 9 -21.85 2.67 5.04
CA ASP A 9 -22.07 2.53 3.59
C ASP A 9 -21.97 3.86 2.85
N VAL A 10 -22.45 4.95 3.45
CA VAL A 10 -22.31 6.31 2.87
C VAL A 10 -20.83 6.72 2.83
N TYR A 11 -20.07 6.42 3.88
CA TYR A 11 -18.65 6.73 3.94
C TYR A 11 -17.86 5.90 2.92
N LYS A 12 -18.13 4.58 2.81
CA LYS A 12 -17.52 3.70 1.81
C LYS A 12 -17.65 4.26 0.39
N ARG A 13 -18.81 4.77 0.03
CA ARG A 13 -19.07 5.33 -1.33
C ARG A 13 -18.29 6.60 -1.65
N GLN A 14 -17.78 7.30 -0.65
CA GLN A 14 -16.99 8.54 -0.84
C GLN A 14 -15.50 8.29 -1.06
N LEU A 15 -15.02 7.07 -0.77
CA LEU A 15 -13.63 6.71 -0.91
C LEU A 15 -13.27 6.51 -2.39
N TYR A 16 -12.10 7.01 -2.79
CA TYR A 16 -11.60 6.77 -4.13
C TYR A 16 -11.39 5.27 -4.39
N SER A 17 -10.80 4.56 -3.44
CA SER A 17 -10.59 3.12 -3.53
C SER A 17 -11.87 2.33 -3.75
N SER A 18 -13.03 2.82 -3.30
CA SER A 18 -14.34 2.18 -3.57
C SER A 18 -14.79 2.28 -5.03
N SER A 19 -14.18 3.14 -5.82
CA SER A 19 -14.39 3.15 -7.27
C SER A 19 -13.68 1.97 -7.96
N LEU A 20 -12.63 1.43 -7.35
CA LEU A 20 -11.73 0.40 -7.88
C LEU A 20 -11.96 -0.98 -7.25
N PHE A 21 -12.40 -1.00 -6.00
CA PHE A 21 -12.52 -2.23 -5.19
C PHE A 21 -13.90 -2.35 -4.55
N ASP A 22 -14.39 -3.58 -4.47
CA ASP A 22 -15.53 -3.95 -3.66
C ASP A 22 -15.03 -4.47 -2.30
N TYR A 23 -15.39 -3.77 -1.23
CA TYR A 23 -14.98 -4.13 0.12
C TYR A 23 -15.92 -5.16 0.72
N ALA A 24 -15.35 -6.17 1.35
CA ALA A 24 -16.09 -7.17 2.12
C ALA A 24 -16.50 -6.62 3.50
N ASP A 25 -17.42 -7.29 4.18
CA ASP A 25 -17.83 -6.94 5.56
C ASP A 25 -16.67 -7.03 6.55
N THR A 26 -15.69 -7.87 6.27
CA THR A 26 -14.42 -7.97 7.02
C THR A 26 -13.62 -6.66 7.04
N ALA A 27 -13.93 -5.71 6.15
CA ALA A 27 -13.28 -4.39 6.09
C ALA A 27 -13.89 -3.35 7.05
N ASP A 28 -14.95 -3.64 7.78
CA ASP A 28 -15.56 -2.69 8.72
C ASP A 28 -14.58 -2.09 9.75
N PRO A 29 -13.64 -2.86 10.35
CA PRO A 29 -12.61 -2.28 11.21
C PRO A 29 -11.70 -1.29 10.50
N LEU A 30 -11.43 -1.51 9.20
CA LEU A 30 -10.66 -0.59 8.37
C LEU A 30 -11.37 0.75 8.21
N PHE A 31 -12.69 0.75 8.04
CA PHE A 31 -13.46 2.00 7.93
C PHE A 31 -13.68 2.70 9.28
N ALA A 32 -13.73 1.93 10.37
CA ALA A 32 -13.91 2.49 11.71
C ALA A 32 -12.67 3.26 12.20
N GLY A 33 -11.47 2.77 11.87
CA GLY A 33 -10.22 3.34 12.35
C GLY A 33 -9.18 3.56 11.25
N GLY A 34 -9.60 3.74 10.00
CA GLY A 34 -8.69 3.91 8.87
C GLY A 34 -8.74 5.30 8.26
N LEU A 35 -7.61 5.70 7.67
CA LEU A 35 -7.45 6.89 6.87
C LEU A 35 -7.04 6.50 5.45
N GLU A 36 -7.85 6.87 4.46
CA GLU A 36 -7.48 6.66 3.06
C GLU A 36 -6.42 7.67 2.64
N LEU A 37 -5.30 7.16 2.14
CA LEU A 37 -4.25 7.93 1.49
C LEU A 37 -4.44 7.84 -0.02
N GLY A 38 -4.90 8.92 -0.61
CA GLY A 38 -5.14 8.98 -2.05
C GLY A 38 -4.53 10.22 -2.69
N ARG A 39 -4.33 10.16 -4.01
CA ARG A 39 -3.91 11.28 -4.85
C ARG A 39 -2.61 11.97 -4.40
N SER A 40 -1.72 11.21 -3.74
CA SER A 40 -0.41 11.70 -3.35
C SER A 40 0.49 11.79 -4.58
N PHE A 41 1.00 12.97 -4.88
CA PHE A 41 1.96 13.18 -5.96
C PHE A 41 3.05 14.17 -5.54
N VAL A 42 4.20 14.04 -6.16
CA VAL A 42 5.32 14.97 -6.01
C VAL A 42 5.50 15.71 -7.33
N GLN A 43 5.46 17.03 -7.29
CA GLN A 43 5.68 17.84 -8.49
C GLN A 43 7.07 17.56 -9.08
N PRO A 44 7.24 17.56 -10.42
CA PRO A 44 8.51 17.23 -11.08
C PRO A 44 9.72 18.00 -10.56
N HIS A 45 9.54 19.29 -10.21
CA HIS A 45 10.60 20.13 -9.63
C HIS A 45 11.21 19.57 -8.33
N TYR A 46 10.46 18.73 -7.60
CA TYR A 46 10.88 18.13 -6.34
C TYR A 46 11.30 16.65 -6.46
N TRP A 47 11.32 16.09 -7.68
CA TRP A 47 11.79 14.72 -7.89
C TRP A 47 13.27 14.57 -7.53
N GLY A 48 13.65 13.39 -7.06
CA GLY A 48 15.00 13.10 -6.61
C GLY A 48 15.41 13.75 -5.27
N LYS A 49 14.49 14.53 -4.65
CA LYS A 49 14.68 15.15 -3.33
C LYS A 49 13.97 14.34 -2.24
N ARG A 50 14.01 14.83 -1.00
CA ARG A 50 13.34 14.18 0.15
C ARG A 50 11.83 14.44 0.24
N SER A 51 11.18 14.81 -0.86
CA SER A 51 9.78 15.24 -0.88
C SER A 51 8.81 14.19 -0.35
N LEU A 52 9.08 12.91 -0.67
CA LEU A 52 8.27 11.82 -0.17
C LEU A 52 8.44 11.59 1.34
N ASP A 53 9.64 11.84 1.86
CA ASP A 53 9.90 11.81 3.30
C ASP A 53 9.12 12.93 4.02
N TYR A 54 9.03 14.11 3.43
CA TYR A 54 8.20 15.20 3.97
C TYR A 54 6.70 14.90 3.95
N LEU A 55 6.21 14.20 2.93
CA LEU A 55 4.83 13.71 2.93
C LEU A 55 4.57 12.76 4.11
N TRP A 56 5.48 11.84 4.37
CA TRP A 56 5.40 10.94 5.52
C TRP A 56 5.49 11.69 6.86
N GLN A 57 6.29 12.74 6.96
CA GLN A 57 6.32 13.62 8.15
C GLN A 57 4.96 14.31 8.35
N GLY A 58 4.32 14.80 7.28
CA GLY A 58 2.99 15.38 7.34
C GLY A 58 1.91 14.39 7.79
N ILE A 59 1.94 13.15 7.26
CA ILE A 59 1.05 12.07 7.68
C ILE A 59 1.28 11.77 9.17
N GLY A 60 2.54 11.66 9.60
CA GLY A 60 2.90 11.39 10.99
C GLY A 60 2.43 12.49 11.95
N ALA A 61 2.57 13.77 11.57
CA ALA A 61 2.06 14.89 12.35
C ALA A 61 0.52 14.87 12.48
N TYR A 62 -0.19 14.39 11.45
CA TYR A 62 -1.63 14.16 11.52
C TYR A 62 -1.95 13.01 12.48
N LEU A 63 -1.28 11.87 12.36
CA LEU A 63 -1.47 10.69 13.20
C LEU A 63 -1.20 10.98 14.69
N ALA A 64 -0.19 11.81 15.01
CA ALA A 64 0.10 12.23 16.37
C ALA A 64 -1.07 12.99 17.02
N ARG A 65 -1.93 13.64 16.22
CA ARG A 65 -3.14 14.35 16.69
C ARG A 65 -4.42 13.48 16.64
N HIS A 66 -4.35 12.34 15.94
CA HIS A 66 -5.47 11.43 15.74
C HIS A 66 -5.08 10.01 16.14
N PRO A 67 -4.90 9.74 17.45
CA PRO A 67 -4.45 8.44 17.95
C PRO A 67 -5.49 7.32 17.77
N ASP A 68 -6.70 7.67 17.41
CA ASP A 68 -7.79 6.76 17.03
C ASP A 68 -7.61 6.15 15.63
N VAL A 69 -6.76 6.73 14.78
CA VAL A 69 -6.42 6.17 13.48
C VAL A 69 -5.48 4.99 13.67
N ARG A 70 -5.93 3.81 13.26
CA ARG A 70 -5.20 2.55 13.37
C ARG A 70 -4.66 2.05 12.02
N PHE A 71 -5.33 2.38 10.93
CA PHE A 71 -4.97 1.90 9.60
C PHE A 71 -4.75 3.06 8.65
N LEU A 72 -3.71 2.94 7.80
CA LEU A 72 -3.61 3.72 6.58
C LEU A 72 -3.90 2.79 5.41
N PHE A 73 -4.68 3.24 4.44
CA PHE A 73 -4.99 2.43 3.28
C PHE A 73 -5.18 3.29 2.03
N GLY A 74 -5.15 2.68 0.87
CA GLY A 74 -5.42 3.37 -0.39
C GLY A 74 -4.75 2.70 -1.58
N PRO A 75 -5.09 3.13 -2.80
CA PRO A 75 -4.48 2.61 -4.01
C PRO A 75 -3.07 3.18 -4.23
N VAL A 76 -2.16 2.31 -4.64
CA VAL A 76 -0.81 2.68 -5.09
C VAL A 76 -0.61 2.19 -6.53
N SER A 77 -0.26 3.13 -7.42
CA SER A 77 -0.31 2.91 -8.85
C SER A 77 1.02 2.43 -9.43
N LEU A 78 0.94 1.46 -10.34
CA LEU A 78 1.97 1.11 -11.31
C LEU A 78 1.59 1.71 -12.67
N SER A 79 2.43 2.56 -13.20
CA SER A 79 2.19 3.21 -14.48
C SER A 79 2.02 2.20 -15.62
N GLN A 80 1.09 2.47 -16.54
CA GLN A 80 0.94 1.71 -17.78
C GLN A 80 2.21 1.77 -18.66
N ASN A 81 3.02 2.82 -18.51
CA ASN A 81 4.27 2.97 -19.26
C ASN A 81 5.36 1.97 -18.82
N LEU A 82 5.20 1.29 -17.69
CA LEU A 82 6.08 0.19 -17.32
C LEU A 82 5.83 -1.01 -18.25
N PRO A 83 6.89 -1.72 -18.70
CA PRO A 83 6.74 -2.97 -19.42
C PRO A 83 5.77 -3.92 -18.71
N LYS A 84 4.92 -4.63 -19.46
CA LYS A 84 3.96 -5.58 -18.87
C LYS A 84 4.66 -6.58 -17.95
N LYS A 85 5.79 -7.14 -18.37
CA LYS A 85 6.59 -8.08 -17.59
C LYS A 85 7.05 -7.46 -16.24
N ALA A 86 7.40 -6.19 -16.21
CA ALA A 86 7.77 -5.52 -14.95
C ALA A 86 6.56 -5.34 -14.03
N ARG A 87 5.39 -5.02 -14.56
CA ARG A 87 4.14 -4.96 -13.77
C ARG A 87 3.76 -6.34 -13.24
N ASP A 88 3.87 -7.39 -14.07
CA ASP A 88 3.61 -8.78 -13.66
C ASP A 88 4.51 -9.21 -12.50
N LEU A 89 5.81 -8.92 -12.58
CA LEU A 89 6.78 -9.21 -11.51
C LEU A 89 6.42 -8.48 -10.20
N LEU A 90 6.10 -7.18 -10.28
CA LEU A 90 5.74 -6.39 -9.11
C LEU A 90 4.42 -6.88 -8.49
N VAL A 91 3.38 -7.07 -9.29
CA VAL A 91 2.08 -7.56 -8.80
C VAL A 91 2.20 -8.94 -8.18
N SER A 92 2.91 -9.86 -8.82
CA SER A 92 3.15 -11.19 -8.30
C SER A 92 3.90 -11.16 -6.96
N HIS A 93 5.00 -10.40 -6.90
CA HIS A 93 5.81 -10.30 -5.69
C HIS A 93 5.03 -9.71 -4.51
N TYR A 94 4.41 -8.53 -4.70
CA TYR A 94 3.70 -7.87 -3.61
C TYR A 94 2.42 -8.59 -3.20
N GLY A 95 1.70 -9.19 -4.14
CA GLY A 95 0.52 -10.01 -3.84
C GLY A 95 0.85 -11.25 -3.03
N SER A 96 2.00 -11.90 -3.31
CA SER A 96 2.41 -13.15 -2.64
C SER A 96 3.07 -12.91 -1.29
N HIS A 97 3.96 -11.90 -1.18
CA HIS A 97 4.73 -11.67 0.05
C HIS A 97 4.05 -10.74 1.05
N TYR A 98 3.01 -10.02 0.63
CA TYR A 98 2.20 -9.15 1.49
C TYR A 98 0.71 -9.48 1.34
N PRO A 99 0.31 -10.75 1.56
CA PRO A 99 -1.05 -11.18 1.33
C PRO A 99 -2.03 -10.54 2.30
N ASP A 100 -3.29 -10.49 1.90
CA ASP A 100 -4.41 -10.13 2.77
C ASP A 100 -5.19 -11.40 3.18
N PRO A 101 -4.89 -11.99 4.34
CA PRO A 101 -5.57 -13.21 4.80
C PRO A 101 -7.04 -12.96 5.20
N GLN A 102 -7.44 -11.71 5.31
CA GLN A 102 -8.80 -11.33 5.72
C GLN A 102 -9.74 -11.12 4.52
N ASN A 103 -9.20 -11.11 3.30
CA ASN A 103 -9.97 -10.83 2.08
C ASN A 103 -10.82 -9.56 2.21
N LEU A 104 -10.16 -8.43 2.59
CA LEU A 104 -10.82 -7.16 2.87
C LEU A 104 -11.50 -6.56 1.65
N ALA A 105 -10.97 -6.82 0.45
CA ALA A 105 -11.49 -6.24 -0.78
C ALA A 105 -11.21 -7.09 -2.02
N ASN A 106 -12.06 -6.95 -3.02
CA ASN A 106 -11.92 -7.55 -4.34
C ASN A 106 -11.78 -6.47 -5.40
N ALA A 107 -10.83 -6.61 -6.32
CA ALA A 107 -10.69 -5.70 -7.44
C ALA A 107 -11.89 -5.84 -8.39
N LYS A 108 -12.48 -4.71 -8.83
CA LYS A 108 -13.60 -4.69 -9.79
C LYS A 108 -13.15 -5.05 -11.21
N LYS A 109 -11.93 -4.67 -11.57
CA LYS A 109 -11.26 -4.99 -12.83
C LYS A 109 -9.89 -5.57 -12.53
N PRO A 110 -9.80 -6.86 -12.11
CA PRO A 110 -8.57 -7.45 -11.64
C PRO A 110 -7.47 -7.40 -12.71
N TYR A 111 -6.26 -7.04 -12.29
CA TYR A 111 -5.08 -7.19 -13.14
C TYR A 111 -4.68 -8.66 -13.23
N VAL A 112 -4.54 -9.15 -14.47
CA VAL A 112 -4.17 -10.54 -14.74
C VAL A 112 -2.68 -10.62 -15.04
N VAL A 113 -1.96 -11.36 -14.19
CA VAL A 113 -0.53 -11.66 -14.36
C VAL A 113 -0.37 -12.79 -15.36
N ASP A 114 0.56 -12.66 -16.32
CA ASP A 114 0.91 -13.76 -17.22
C ASP A 114 1.74 -14.81 -16.48
N ILE A 115 1.25 -16.06 -16.44
CA ILE A 115 1.85 -17.19 -15.70
C ILE A 115 3.31 -17.45 -16.10
N GLY A 116 3.70 -17.17 -17.36
CA GLY A 116 5.09 -17.27 -17.81
C GLY A 116 6.05 -16.22 -17.25
N SER A 117 5.54 -15.22 -16.54
CA SER A 117 6.32 -14.15 -15.92
C SER A 117 6.59 -14.38 -14.45
N THR A 118 5.99 -15.40 -13.85
CA THR A 118 5.97 -15.63 -12.42
C THR A 118 7.15 -16.47 -11.96
N THR A 119 8.02 -15.94 -11.14
CA THR A 119 8.86 -16.74 -10.25
C THR A 119 7.91 -17.39 -9.22
N LEU A 120 8.02 -18.71 -9.04
CA LEU A 120 7.16 -19.49 -8.15
C LEU A 120 7.06 -18.80 -6.77
N CYS A 121 5.82 -18.57 -6.34
CA CYS A 121 5.52 -17.99 -5.04
C CYS A 121 6.09 -18.88 -3.94
N ALA A 122 7.07 -18.36 -3.24
CA ALA A 122 7.52 -18.93 -1.99
C ALA A 122 6.45 -18.72 -0.91
N ASP A 123 6.46 -19.58 0.11
CA ASP A 123 5.59 -19.44 1.28
C ASP A 123 5.81 -18.03 1.89
N PRO A 124 4.75 -17.22 2.07
CA PRO A 124 4.86 -15.87 2.64
C PRO A 124 5.49 -15.83 4.04
N GLN A 125 5.53 -16.96 4.74
CA GLN A 125 6.12 -17.09 6.08
C GLN A 125 7.61 -17.44 6.06
N ASP A 126 8.14 -17.88 4.92
CA ASP A 126 9.56 -18.18 4.75
C ASP A 126 10.36 -16.89 4.46
N THR A 127 10.93 -16.32 5.53
CA THR A 127 11.67 -15.04 5.45
C THR A 127 12.97 -15.12 4.64
N GLU A 128 13.64 -16.29 4.60
CA GLU A 128 14.84 -16.49 3.80
C GLU A 128 14.47 -16.53 2.31
N ASN A 129 13.39 -17.20 1.99
CA ASN A 129 12.87 -17.30 0.64
C ASN A 129 12.30 -15.95 0.15
N ALA A 130 11.68 -15.17 1.04
CA ALA A 130 11.19 -13.82 0.73
C ALA A 130 12.35 -12.86 0.38
N ALA A 131 13.47 -12.93 1.08
CA ALA A 131 14.64 -12.12 0.77
C ALA A 131 15.27 -12.52 -0.58
N ALA A 132 15.38 -13.81 -0.86
CA ALA A 132 15.87 -14.33 -2.14
C ALA A 132 14.93 -13.92 -3.29
N ALA A 133 13.62 -14.08 -3.12
CA ALA A 133 12.61 -13.67 -4.10
C ALA A 133 12.66 -12.15 -4.40
N PHE A 134 12.91 -11.32 -3.39
CA PHE A 134 13.08 -9.89 -3.59
C PHE A 134 14.34 -9.57 -4.41
N VAL A 135 15.46 -10.24 -4.14
CA VAL A 135 16.72 -10.06 -4.90
C VAL A 135 16.51 -10.48 -6.34
N ASP A 136 15.86 -11.62 -6.58
CA ASP A 136 15.58 -12.12 -7.92
C ASP A 136 14.64 -11.18 -8.70
N MET A 137 13.52 -10.78 -8.09
CA MET A 137 12.61 -9.80 -8.69
C MET A 137 13.37 -8.52 -9.07
N ARG A 138 14.22 -8.00 -8.18
CA ARG A 138 15.01 -6.81 -8.44
C ARG A 138 15.96 -6.99 -9.61
N ALA A 139 16.68 -8.11 -9.69
CA ALA A 139 17.58 -8.41 -10.80
C ALA A 139 16.82 -8.46 -12.14
N GLN A 140 15.63 -9.07 -12.16
CA GLN A 140 14.80 -9.11 -13.36
C GLN A 140 14.29 -7.71 -13.75
N LEU A 141 13.91 -6.86 -12.79
CA LEU A 141 13.51 -5.48 -13.05
C LEU A 141 14.69 -4.66 -13.58
N ASP A 142 15.88 -4.79 -12.98
CA ASP A 142 17.10 -4.10 -13.43
C ASP A 142 17.45 -4.52 -14.87
N PHE A 143 17.28 -5.80 -15.25
CA PHE A 143 17.43 -6.27 -16.64
C PHE A 143 16.44 -5.60 -17.60
N LEU A 144 15.23 -5.30 -17.15
CA LEU A 144 14.21 -4.56 -17.91
C LEU A 144 14.42 -3.05 -17.91
N GLY A 145 15.47 -2.55 -17.25
CA GLY A 145 15.71 -1.11 -17.07
C GLY A 145 14.70 -0.43 -16.15
N VAL A 146 14.02 -1.19 -15.30
CA VAL A 146 12.97 -0.69 -14.40
C VAL A 146 13.44 -0.72 -12.95
N LYS A 147 13.20 0.36 -12.23
CA LYS A 147 13.42 0.41 -10.78
C LYS A 147 12.12 0.12 -10.03
N ILE A 148 12.24 -0.52 -8.87
CA ILE A 148 11.09 -0.71 -7.98
C ILE A 148 10.49 0.66 -7.64
N PRO A 149 9.19 0.88 -7.84
CA PRO A 149 8.55 2.15 -7.52
C PRO A 149 8.72 2.48 -6.02
N THR A 150 9.09 3.72 -5.74
CA THR A 150 9.49 4.15 -4.38
C THR A 150 8.39 3.92 -3.35
N LEU A 151 7.11 4.15 -3.71
CA LEU A 151 5.98 3.92 -2.80
C LEU A 151 5.81 2.45 -2.45
N TYR A 152 5.91 1.54 -3.41
CA TYR A 152 5.84 0.10 -3.15
C TYR A 152 6.92 -0.35 -2.16
N LYS A 153 8.16 0.10 -2.37
CA LYS A 153 9.26 -0.17 -1.44
C LYS A 153 8.99 0.41 -0.05
N GLN A 154 8.50 1.64 0.03
CA GLN A 154 8.22 2.29 1.32
C GLN A 154 7.14 1.58 2.11
N TYR A 155 6.02 1.21 1.47
CA TYR A 155 4.95 0.47 2.12
C TYR A 155 5.41 -0.91 2.62
N ALA A 156 6.24 -1.61 1.82
CA ALA A 156 6.81 -2.89 2.22
C ALA A 156 7.76 -2.80 3.43
N GLU A 157 8.48 -1.67 3.56
CA GLU A 157 9.50 -1.48 4.58
C GLU A 157 8.99 -0.80 5.87
N VAL A 158 7.74 -0.30 5.90
CA VAL A 158 7.27 0.52 7.01
C VAL A 158 6.85 -0.29 8.23
N CYS A 159 6.34 -1.50 8.03
CA CYS A 159 5.83 -2.37 9.10
C CYS A 159 6.71 -3.58 9.39
N LEU A 160 6.45 -4.20 10.53
CA LEU A 160 6.83 -5.56 10.86
C LEU A 160 6.03 -6.55 9.99
N PRO A 161 6.44 -7.82 9.88
CA PRO A 161 5.71 -8.82 9.09
C PRO A 161 4.21 -8.84 9.41
N GLY A 162 3.39 -8.92 8.35
CA GLY A 162 1.93 -8.90 8.43
C GLY A 162 1.30 -7.55 8.79
N GLY A 163 2.10 -6.47 8.88
CA GLY A 163 1.58 -5.12 9.12
C GLY A 163 1.24 -4.38 7.83
N THR A 164 1.87 -4.72 6.71
CA THR A 164 1.51 -4.25 5.38
C THR A 164 0.86 -5.38 4.60
N ARG A 165 -0.23 -5.09 3.88
CA ARG A 165 -0.97 -6.05 3.06
C ARG A 165 -1.37 -5.41 1.74
N PHE A 166 -1.36 -6.20 0.67
CA PHE A 166 -1.95 -5.82 -0.62
C PHE A 166 -3.22 -6.63 -0.83
N CYS A 167 -4.37 -5.97 -0.79
CA CYS A 167 -5.69 -6.59 -0.83
C CYS A 167 -6.17 -6.94 -2.24
N GLY A 168 -5.43 -6.51 -3.26
CA GLY A 168 -5.74 -6.79 -4.66
C GLY A 168 -5.12 -5.76 -5.59
N PHE A 169 -5.19 -6.04 -6.89
CA PHE A 169 -4.66 -5.17 -7.95
C PHE A 169 -5.74 -4.97 -9.02
N ASN A 170 -6.09 -3.71 -9.27
CA ASN A 170 -7.14 -3.31 -10.18
C ASN A 170 -6.59 -2.49 -11.35
N ILE A 171 -7.20 -2.60 -12.53
CA ILE A 171 -6.89 -1.69 -13.64
C ILE A 171 -7.76 -0.45 -13.52
N ASP A 172 -7.14 0.73 -13.35
CA ASP A 172 -7.84 2.01 -13.32
C ASP A 172 -7.86 2.65 -14.71
N GLU A 173 -8.97 2.47 -15.41
CA GLU A 173 -9.18 3.03 -16.75
C GLU A 173 -9.28 4.56 -16.73
N ASN A 174 -9.72 5.15 -15.62
CA ASN A 174 -9.87 6.60 -15.47
C ASN A 174 -8.54 7.29 -15.14
N PHE A 175 -7.53 6.51 -14.75
CA PHE A 175 -6.20 7.02 -14.43
C PHE A 175 -5.13 6.37 -15.33
N GLY A 176 -5.30 6.52 -16.64
CA GLY A 176 -4.34 6.08 -17.65
C GLY A 176 -4.09 4.58 -17.66
N HIS A 177 -5.10 3.76 -17.36
CA HIS A 177 -5.00 2.29 -17.31
C HIS A 177 -3.84 1.79 -16.43
N CYS A 178 -3.49 2.53 -15.36
CA CYS A 178 -2.50 2.06 -14.41
C CYS A 178 -3.03 0.86 -13.61
N VAL A 179 -2.11 0.12 -13.00
CA VAL A 179 -2.46 -0.98 -12.10
C VAL A 179 -2.39 -0.44 -10.67
N ASP A 180 -3.53 -0.35 -10.01
CA ASP A 180 -3.63 0.10 -8.64
C ASP A 180 -3.67 -1.07 -7.67
N GLY A 181 -2.64 -1.16 -6.81
CA GLY A 181 -2.61 -2.09 -5.69
C GLY A 181 -3.27 -1.45 -4.47
N LEU A 182 -4.32 -2.07 -3.92
CA LEU A 182 -4.89 -1.61 -2.65
C LEU A 182 -3.99 -2.05 -1.51
N VAL A 183 -3.28 -1.09 -0.93
CA VAL A 183 -2.40 -1.33 0.22
C VAL A 183 -3.10 -0.96 1.53
N VAL A 184 -2.90 -1.78 2.56
CA VAL A 184 -3.32 -1.51 3.94
C VAL A 184 -2.09 -1.61 4.85
N VAL A 185 -1.90 -0.61 5.71
CA VAL A 185 -0.83 -0.50 6.70
C VAL A 185 -1.46 -0.49 8.09
N ASP A 186 -1.12 -1.45 8.93
CA ASP A 186 -1.51 -1.52 10.33
C ASP A 186 -0.49 -0.71 11.18
N LEU A 187 -0.94 0.41 11.74
CA LEU A 187 -0.09 1.31 12.52
C LEU A 187 0.39 0.70 13.84
N ASP A 188 -0.31 -0.31 14.38
CA ASP A 188 0.13 -1.05 15.56
C ASP A 188 1.36 -1.90 15.26
N LYS A 189 1.59 -2.23 13.99
CA LYS A 189 2.73 -3.01 13.50
C LYS A 189 3.82 -2.17 12.84
N LEU A 190 3.79 -0.85 12.99
CA LEU A 190 4.90 -0.01 12.51
C LEU A 190 6.23 -0.44 13.15
N LYS A 191 7.30 -0.47 12.35
CA LYS A 191 8.65 -0.67 12.89
C LYS A 191 8.98 0.45 13.87
N PRO A 192 9.56 0.16 15.06
CA PRO A 192 9.83 1.17 16.10
C PRO A 192 10.56 2.41 15.58
N LYS A 193 11.61 2.23 14.77
CA LYS A 193 12.35 3.34 14.16
C LYS A 193 11.49 4.21 13.21
N LYS A 194 10.49 3.61 12.55
CA LYS A 194 9.57 4.35 11.67
C LYS A 194 8.55 5.12 12.48
N ARG A 195 8.00 4.50 13.54
CA ARG A 195 7.08 5.17 14.46
C ARG A 195 7.76 6.37 15.12
N GLU A 196 8.95 6.18 15.67
CA GLU A 196 9.75 7.25 16.27
C GLU A 196 9.98 8.40 15.30
N ARG A 197 10.45 8.09 14.07
CA ARG A 197 10.77 9.09 13.05
C ARG A 197 9.57 9.89 12.59
N TYR A 198 8.42 9.27 12.40
CA TYR A 198 7.28 9.93 11.73
C TYR A 198 6.16 10.35 12.68
N ILE A 199 6.01 9.72 13.85
CA ILE A 199 4.90 9.98 14.76
C ILE A 199 5.40 10.57 16.10
N THR A 200 6.25 9.84 16.83
CA THR A 200 6.64 10.20 18.20
C THR A 200 7.32 11.56 18.30
N GLN A 201 8.10 11.96 17.30
CA GLN A 201 8.70 13.30 17.24
C GLN A 201 7.66 14.43 17.27
N HIS A 202 6.48 14.19 16.68
CA HIS A 202 5.38 15.16 16.67
C HIS A 202 4.55 15.12 17.93
N GLU A 203 4.43 13.95 18.61
CA GLU A 203 3.77 13.82 19.91
C GLU A 203 4.53 14.64 20.97
N MET A 204 5.85 14.57 21.00
CA MET A 204 6.70 15.30 21.94
C MET A 204 6.64 16.83 21.75
N SER A 205 6.49 17.28 20.51
CA SER A 205 6.43 18.72 20.19
C SER A 205 5.11 19.39 20.60
N GLN A 206 4.10 18.63 21.03
CA GLN A 206 2.80 19.15 21.48
C GLN A 206 2.75 19.35 23.01
N HIS A 207 3.71 18.81 23.74
CA HIS A 207 3.81 18.88 25.21
C HIS A 207 4.94 19.80 25.69
N ALA A 208 5.63 20.48 24.77
CA ALA A 208 6.66 21.47 25.03
C ALA A 208 6.14 22.89 24.75
#